data_58f3466dec16d401a4a69f9b31fd515c
#
_entry.id   58f3466dec16d401a4a69f9b31fd515c
#
_cell.length_a   1.000
_cell.length_b   1.000
_cell.length_c   1.000
_cell.angle_alpha   90.00
_cell.angle_beta   90.00
_cell.angle_gamma   90.00
#
_symmetry.space_group_name_H-M   'P 1'
#
loop_
_entity.id
_entity.type
_entity.pdbx_description
1 polymer ?
#
loop_
_entity_poly.entity_id
_entity_poly.type
_entity_poly.pdbx_seq_one_letter_code
_entity_poly.pdbx_strand_id
1 'polypeptide(L)'
;MNLSVCIITKNEAEKLERCLQAIAGYGFEIIVVDTGSTDSTCEMVKKYTDKLYHMDWQDDFALAKNIAISYATNEMVLVLDSDEYVQPLSDEELSMLQKQMETYPDWIGRIYRINELDHEGELQENYEWINRIFSKEKYCYRGCIHEQLVRKADAGDSGDEIFPTYLSPIRIRHDGYLGTPEQKRKKALRNIDLLERELQKKEDPYLLYQLGKSYYLFGDFTKAASYFDQALYFDLNPGLEYVIDLVETYGYALINSNQEEKALGLEGIYPEFGHSADFQFLMGLIYMKNARFDDAVAEFQKAAGHDTARMQGVNSYLAWYNIGVIYECLGYVQEAIRYYRRAEGYEKAGKRLEELT
;
A
#
# COMPACT_ATOMS: atom_id res chain seq x y z
N MET A 1 -21.43 -18.88 5.48
CA MET A 1 -21.19 -17.51 6.01
C MET A 1 -21.89 -16.51 5.12
N ASN A 2 -22.55 -15.49 5.67
CA ASN A 2 -23.28 -14.49 4.89
C ASN A 2 -22.32 -13.36 4.42
N LEU A 3 -21.38 -13.72 3.55
CA LEU A 3 -20.39 -12.82 2.99
C LEU A 3 -20.26 -13.08 1.49
N SER A 4 -20.32 -12.02 0.68
CA SER A 4 -20.08 -12.06 -0.75
C SER A 4 -18.71 -11.49 -1.09
N VAL A 5 -17.89 -12.26 -1.78
CA VAL A 5 -16.59 -11.80 -2.30
C VAL A 5 -16.81 -11.28 -3.71
N CYS A 6 -16.50 -10.00 -3.92
CA CYS A 6 -16.68 -9.31 -5.20
C CYS A 6 -15.32 -9.02 -5.82
N ILE A 7 -15.11 -9.46 -7.06
CA ILE A 7 -13.85 -9.33 -7.78
C ILE A 7 -14.12 -8.77 -9.17
N ILE A 8 -13.29 -7.83 -9.63
CA ILE A 8 -13.24 -7.39 -11.02
C ILE A 8 -11.98 -7.94 -11.69
N THR A 9 -12.04 -8.25 -12.97
CA THR A 9 -10.90 -8.87 -13.68
C THR A 9 -10.83 -8.44 -15.13
N LYS A 10 -9.59 -8.51 -15.69
CA LYS A 10 -9.34 -8.43 -17.14
C LYS A 10 -8.00 -9.07 -17.48
N ASN A 11 -8.00 -10.15 -18.24
CA ASN A 11 -6.79 -10.85 -18.71
C ASN A 11 -5.83 -11.23 -17.57
N GLU A 12 -6.35 -11.86 -16.51
CA GLU A 12 -5.61 -12.19 -15.28
C GLU A 12 -5.84 -13.67 -14.89
N ALA A 13 -5.94 -14.58 -15.87
CA ALA A 13 -6.35 -15.97 -15.64
C ALA A 13 -5.53 -16.65 -14.52
N GLU A 14 -4.21 -16.54 -14.53
CA GLU A 14 -3.33 -17.21 -13.56
C GLU A 14 -3.46 -16.62 -12.15
N LYS A 15 -3.43 -15.29 -12.03
CA LYS A 15 -3.54 -14.60 -10.75
C LYS A 15 -4.92 -14.80 -10.15
N LEU A 16 -5.96 -14.60 -10.94
CA LEU A 16 -7.33 -14.80 -10.50
C LEU A 16 -7.59 -16.25 -10.08
N GLU A 17 -7.00 -17.25 -10.76
CA GLU A 17 -7.14 -18.66 -10.33
C GLU A 17 -6.57 -18.86 -8.91
N ARG A 18 -5.41 -18.29 -8.59
CA ARG A 18 -4.83 -18.32 -7.23
C ARG A 18 -5.73 -17.61 -6.21
N CYS A 19 -6.28 -16.44 -6.58
CA CYS A 19 -7.22 -15.71 -5.73
C CYS A 19 -8.46 -16.56 -5.41
N LEU A 20 -9.08 -17.16 -6.44
CA LEU A 20 -10.29 -17.97 -6.27
C LEU A 20 -10.02 -19.27 -5.50
N GLN A 21 -8.88 -19.93 -5.73
CA GLN A 21 -8.46 -21.11 -4.96
C GLN A 21 -8.35 -20.79 -3.46
N ALA A 22 -7.81 -19.62 -3.13
CA ALA A 22 -7.59 -19.19 -1.76
C ALA A 22 -8.90 -18.98 -0.97
N ILE A 23 -10.04 -18.78 -1.64
CA ILE A 23 -11.33 -18.50 -1.01
C ILE A 23 -12.40 -19.59 -1.23
N ALA A 24 -12.19 -20.50 -2.17
CA ALA A 24 -13.20 -21.49 -2.59
C ALA A 24 -13.69 -22.42 -1.46
N GLY A 25 -12.85 -22.69 -0.44
CA GLY A 25 -13.17 -23.60 0.66
C GLY A 25 -14.03 -23.03 1.79
N TYR A 26 -14.25 -21.71 1.83
CA TYR A 26 -14.89 -21.04 2.99
C TYR A 26 -16.42 -20.87 2.88
N GLY A 27 -17.01 -21.29 1.75
CA GLY A 27 -18.46 -21.17 1.53
C GLY A 27 -18.93 -19.72 1.36
N PHE A 28 -18.05 -18.84 0.91
CA PHE A 28 -18.39 -17.48 0.49
C PHE A 28 -19.18 -17.50 -0.83
N GLU A 29 -20.08 -16.53 -1.00
CA GLU A 29 -20.60 -16.24 -2.32
C GLU A 29 -19.49 -15.54 -3.14
N ILE A 30 -19.15 -16.06 -4.31
CA ILE A 30 -18.10 -15.50 -5.16
C ILE A 30 -18.74 -14.87 -6.40
N ILE A 31 -18.52 -13.55 -6.59
CA ILE A 31 -18.98 -12.77 -7.74
C ILE A 31 -17.76 -12.26 -8.49
N VAL A 32 -17.72 -12.53 -9.78
CA VAL A 32 -16.68 -12.02 -10.67
C VAL A 32 -17.31 -11.19 -11.78
N VAL A 33 -16.80 -9.97 -11.98
CA VAL A 33 -17.15 -9.13 -13.14
C VAL A 33 -15.94 -9.05 -14.05
N ASP A 34 -16.09 -9.61 -15.24
CA ASP A 34 -15.10 -9.50 -16.32
C ASP A 34 -15.31 -8.20 -17.09
N THR A 35 -14.22 -7.43 -17.26
CA THR A 35 -14.23 -6.13 -17.94
C THR A 35 -13.67 -6.20 -19.36
N GLY A 36 -13.83 -7.34 -20.02
CA GLY A 36 -13.44 -7.55 -21.41
C GLY A 36 -12.14 -8.35 -21.56
N SER A 37 -12.04 -9.52 -20.92
CA SER A 37 -10.95 -10.47 -21.10
C SER A 37 -11.01 -11.13 -22.50
N THR A 38 -9.84 -11.37 -23.05
CA THR A 38 -9.63 -12.04 -24.34
C THR A 38 -8.81 -13.34 -24.21
N ASP A 39 -8.36 -13.64 -23.00
CA ASP A 39 -7.64 -14.85 -22.62
C ASP A 39 -8.59 -15.91 -21.98
N SER A 40 -8.03 -16.93 -21.33
CA SER A 40 -8.79 -17.99 -20.66
C SER A 40 -9.43 -17.58 -19.32
N THR A 41 -9.41 -16.30 -18.93
CA THR A 41 -9.91 -15.83 -17.62
C THR A 41 -11.36 -16.27 -17.36
N CYS A 42 -12.27 -16.02 -18.32
CA CYS A 42 -13.69 -16.36 -18.15
C CYS A 42 -13.95 -17.87 -18.07
N GLU A 43 -13.19 -18.68 -18.81
CA GLU A 43 -13.29 -20.15 -18.75
C GLU A 43 -12.80 -20.69 -17.42
N MET A 44 -11.74 -20.10 -16.89
CA MET A 44 -11.18 -20.47 -15.59
C MET A 44 -12.15 -20.14 -14.46
N VAL A 45 -12.77 -18.94 -14.43
CA VAL A 45 -13.72 -18.50 -13.39
C VAL A 45 -14.89 -19.47 -13.23
N LYS A 46 -15.42 -20.00 -14.33
CA LYS A 46 -16.56 -20.96 -14.34
C LYS A 46 -16.28 -22.25 -13.56
N LYS A 47 -15.04 -22.57 -13.24
CA LYS A 47 -14.68 -23.72 -12.38
C LYS A 47 -14.99 -23.44 -10.90
N TYR A 48 -15.12 -22.18 -10.51
CA TYR A 48 -15.24 -21.74 -9.10
C TYR A 48 -16.60 -21.13 -8.78
N THR A 49 -17.25 -20.49 -9.76
CA THR A 49 -18.56 -19.85 -9.57
C THR A 49 -19.35 -19.75 -10.86
N ASP A 50 -20.69 -19.85 -10.75
CA ASP A 50 -21.61 -19.55 -11.85
C ASP A 50 -21.95 -18.04 -11.94
N LYS A 51 -21.50 -17.23 -10.94
CA LYS A 51 -21.76 -15.79 -10.87
C LYS A 51 -20.64 -14.99 -11.56
N LEU A 52 -20.47 -15.27 -12.85
CA LEU A 52 -19.61 -14.51 -13.74
C LEU A 52 -20.48 -13.56 -14.59
N TYR A 53 -20.22 -12.27 -14.47
CA TYR A 53 -20.89 -11.22 -15.20
C TYR A 53 -19.90 -10.48 -16.10
N HIS A 54 -20.40 -9.76 -17.08
CA HIS A 54 -19.59 -9.02 -18.06
C HIS A 54 -20.00 -7.56 -18.11
N MET A 55 -19.02 -6.67 -18.25
CA MET A 55 -19.24 -5.27 -18.56
C MET A 55 -18.14 -4.76 -19.50
N ASP A 56 -18.46 -3.78 -20.31
CA ASP A 56 -17.45 -3.05 -21.08
C ASP A 56 -16.66 -2.14 -20.13
N TRP A 57 -15.33 -2.17 -20.25
CA TRP A 57 -14.46 -1.29 -19.47
C TRP A 57 -14.68 0.18 -19.83
N GLN A 58 -14.96 1.01 -18.82
CA GLN A 58 -15.29 2.44 -18.96
C GLN A 58 -14.23 3.35 -18.32
N ASP A 59 -12.99 2.89 -18.15
CA ASP A 59 -11.91 3.62 -17.46
C ASP A 59 -12.28 4.05 -16.03
N ASP A 60 -13.10 3.25 -15.34
CA ASP A 60 -13.62 3.54 -14.01
C ASP A 60 -13.63 2.26 -13.13
N PHE A 61 -12.67 2.18 -12.19
CA PHE A 61 -12.57 1.06 -11.26
C PHE A 61 -13.70 1.07 -10.21
N ALA A 62 -14.12 2.25 -9.71
CA ALA A 62 -15.22 2.33 -8.75
C ALA A 62 -16.52 1.83 -9.37
N LEU A 63 -16.81 2.23 -10.62
CA LEU A 63 -17.98 1.75 -11.35
C LEU A 63 -17.95 0.22 -11.46
N ALA A 64 -16.85 -0.35 -11.90
CA ALA A 64 -16.72 -1.80 -12.05
C ALA A 64 -16.89 -2.54 -10.71
N LYS A 65 -16.25 -2.07 -9.63
CA LYS A 65 -16.40 -2.64 -8.28
C LYS A 65 -17.84 -2.50 -7.77
N ASN A 66 -18.49 -1.35 -7.96
CA ASN A 66 -19.88 -1.14 -7.55
C ASN A 66 -20.86 -2.04 -8.34
N ILE A 67 -20.60 -2.29 -9.62
CA ILE A 67 -21.37 -3.26 -10.41
C ILE A 67 -21.19 -4.67 -9.83
N ALA A 68 -19.97 -5.10 -9.52
CA ALA A 68 -19.72 -6.40 -8.88
C ALA A 68 -20.46 -6.51 -7.54
N ILE A 69 -20.41 -5.48 -6.71
CA ILE A 69 -21.13 -5.40 -5.42
C ILE A 69 -22.65 -5.47 -5.62
N SER A 70 -23.20 -4.89 -6.68
CA SER A 70 -24.63 -4.91 -6.94
C SER A 70 -25.19 -6.31 -7.19
N TYR A 71 -24.36 -7.25 -7.69
CA TYR A 71 -24.74 -8.64 -7.90
C TYR A 71 -24.65 -9.50 -6.63
N ALA A 72 -24.07 -8.98 -5.55
CA ALA A 72 -23.99 -9.71 -4.27
C ALA A 72 -25.38 -9.95 -3.69
N THR A 73 -25.64 -11.17 -3.18
CA THR A 73 -26.90 -11.50 -2.52
C THR A 73 -26.85 -11.22 -1.02
N ASN A 74 -25.67 -11.28 -0.40
CA ASN A 74 -25.47 -10.92 1.00
C ASN A 74 -25.31 -9.40 1.15
N GLU A 75 -25.67 -8.88 2.32
CA GLU A 75 -25.48 -7.47 2.67
C GLU A 75 -24.01 -7.15 2.87
N MET A 76 -23.28 -8.01 3.58
CA MET A 76 -21.85 -7.84 3.81
C MET A 76 -21.06 -8.31 2.60
N VAL A 77 -20.16 -7.47 2.13
CA VAL A 77 -19.28 -7.75 1.00
C VAL A 77 -17.81 -7.64 1.40
N LEU A 78 -16.99 -8.49 0.82
CA LEU A 78 -15.53 -8.40 0.79
C LEU A 78 -15.11 -8.11 -0.65
N VAL A 79 -14.40 -7.03 -0.88
CA VAL A 79 -13.88 -6.71 -2.23
C VAL A 79 -12.41 -7.08 -2.31
N LEU A 80 -12.04 -7.90 -3.29
CA LEU A 80 -10.66 -8.30 -3.57
C LEU A 80 -10.28 -7.92 -5.00
N ASP A 81 -9.01 -7.60 -5.19
CA ASP A 81 -8.42 -7.49 -6.51
C ASP A 81 -7.92 -8.87 -7.00
N SER A 82 -7.82 -9.10 -8.30
CA SER A 82 -7.46 -10.41 -8.89
C SER A 82 -6.06 -10.91 -8.50
N ASP A 83 -5.20 -10.02 -8.02
CA ASP A 83 -3.83 -10.28 -7.58
C ASP A 83 -3.68 -10.26 -6.04
N GLU A 84 -4.80 -10.42 -5.29
CA GLU A 84 -4.85 -10.51 -3.83
C GLU A 84 -5.22 -11.95 -3.39
N TYR A 85 -4.41 -12.56 -2.54
CA TYR A 85 -4.57 -13.97 -2.12
C TYR A 85 -4.78 -14.07 -0.62
N VAL A 86 -5.98 -14.51 -0.21
CA VAL A 86 -6.32 -14.73 1.20
C VAL A 86 -5.43 -15.82 1.78
N GLN A 87 -4.77 -15.52 2.91
CA GLN A 87 -4.03 -16.53 3.66
C GLN A 87 -5.01 -17.52 4.33
N PRO A 88 -4.61 -18.78 4.55
CA PRO A 88 -5.48 -19.77 5.18
C PRO A 88 -6.08 -19.25 6.49
N LEU A 89 -7.41 -19.42 6.62
CA LEU A 89 -8.18 -19.03 7.79
C LEU A 89 -8.57 -20.29 8.57
N SER A 90 -8.38 -20.26 9.89
CA SER A 90 -8.88 -21.29 10.79
C SER A 90 -10.40 -21.16 11.04
N ASP A 91 -11.02 -22.20 11.57
CA ASP A 91 -12.44 -22.17 11.94
C ASP A 91 -12.73 -21.11 13.03
N GLU A 92 -11.77 -20.87 13.93
CA GLU A 92 -11.84 -19.82 14.94
C GLU A 92 -11.82 -18.43 14.30
N GLU A 93 -10.94 -18.20 13.31
CA GLU A 93 -10.86 -16.93 12.57
C GLU A 93 -12.13 -16.68 11.75
N LEU A 94 -12.71 -17.71 11.12
CA LEU A 94 -13.99 -17.61 10.42
C LEU A 94 -15.13 -17.28 11.38
N SER A 95 -15.16 -17.91 12.56
CA SER A 95 -16.16 -17.62 13.60
C SER A 95 -16.01 -16.21 14.16
N MET A 96 -14.77 -15.74 14.33
CA MET A 96 -14.47 -14.36 14.73
C MET A 96 -14.96 -13.36 13.69
N LEU A 97 -14.67 -13.60 12.41
CA LEU A 97 -15.09 -12.73 11.30
C LEU A 97 -16.63 -12.61 11.27
N GLN A 98 -17.34 -13.74 11.36
CA GLN A 98 -18.80 -13.73 11.39
C GLN A 98 -19.34 -12.92 12.57
N LYS A 99 -18.82 -13.14 13.77
CA LYS A 99 -19.21 -12.39 14.97
C LYS A 99 -18.94 -10.88 14.84
N GLN A 100 -17.83 -10.50 14.24
CA GLN A 100 -17.51 -9.09 14.01
C GLN A 100 -18.51 -8.43 13.06
N MET A 101 -18.86 -9.07 11.93
CA MET A 101 -19.85 -8.55 10.98
C MET A 101 -21.23 -8.42 11.62
N GLU A 102 -21.64 -9.37 12.47
CA GLU A 102 -22.92 -9.32 13.20
C GLU A 102 -22.93 -8.23 14.29
N THR A 103 -21.79 -8.03 14.98
CA THR A 103 -21.67 -7.05 16.07
C THR A 103 -21.55 -5.62 15.55
N TYR A 104 -20.89 -5.44 14.42
CA TYR A 104 -20.53 -4.14 13.83
C TYR A 104 -21.04 -4.02 12.38
N PRO A 105 -22.35 -4.16 12.09
CA PRO A 105 -22.88 -4.20 10.72
C PRO A 105 -22.68 -2.87 9.96
N ASP A 106 -22.44 -1.77 10.69
CA ASP A 106 -22.27 -0.42 10.15
C ASP A 106 -20.79 0.00 10.04
N TRP A 107 -19.90 -0.82 10.57
CA TRP A 107 -18.46 -0.54 10.58
C TRP A 107 -17.79 -1.18 9.38
N ILE A 108 -16.63 -0.64 9.04
CA ILE A 108 -15.80 -1.19 7.98
C ILE A 108 -14.78 -2.16 8.57
N GLY A 109 -14.77 -3.39 8.06
CA GLY A 109 -13.75 -4.38 8.37
C GLY A 109 -12.48 -4.10 7.57
N ARG A 110 -11.37 -3.89 8.29
CA ARG A 110 -10.04 -3.75 7.70
C ARG A 110 -9.39 -5.11 7.61
N ILE A 111 -8.79 -5.40 6.47
CA ILE A 111 -7.98 -6.60 6.23
C ILE A 111 -6.50 -6.24 6.21
N TYR A 112 -5.65 -7.17 6.63
CA TYR A 112 -4.20 -6.97 6.66
C TYR A 112 -3.59 -7.36 5.33
N ARG A 113 -3.00 -6.40 4.62
CA ARG A 113 -2.34 -6.61 3.32
C ARG A 113 -0.84 -6.64 3.47
N ILE A 114 -0.23 -7.68 2.90
CA ILE A 114 1.21 -7.87 2.78
C ILE A 114 1.55 -7.64 1.31
N ASN A 115 2.13 -6.50 1.00
CA ASN A 115 2.59 -6.17 -0.35
C ASN A 115 3.99 -6.72 -0.56
N GLU A 116 4.19 -7.46 -1.64
CA GLU A 116 5.49 -7.95 -2.07
C GLU A 116 6.11 -6.96 -3.06
N LEU A 117 7.29 -6.48 -2.73
CA LEU A 117 8.04 -5.48 -3.50
C LEU A 117 9.38 -6.08 -3.93
N ASP A 118 9.79 -5.85 -5.17
CA ASP A 118 11.14 -6.14 -5.64
C ASP A 118 11.96 -4.86 -5.60
N HIS A 119 12.91 -4.82 -4.69
CA HIS A 119 13.88 -3.73 -4.56
C HIS A 119 15.29 -4.23 -4.85
N GLU A 120 15.84 -3.87 -6.02
CA GLU A 120 17.17 -4.28 -6.45
C GLU A 120 17.41 -5.81 -6.49
N GLY A 121 16.36 -6.60 -6.73
CA GLY A 121 16.42 -8.07 -6.72
C GLY A 121 16.24 -8.71 -5.34
N GLU A 122 16.04 -7.92 -4.30
CA GLU A 122 15.63 -8.39 -2.98
C GLU A 122 14.12 -8.22 -2.79
N LEU A 123 13.46 -9.29 -2.32
CA LEU A 123 12.04 -9.26 -2.00
C LEU A 123 11.87 -8.55 -0.64
N GLN A 124 11.16 -7.44 -0.65
CA GLN A 124 10.78 -6.71 0.56
C GLN A 124 9.27 -6.79 0.76
N GLU A 125 8.83 -6.71 2.01
CA GLU A 125 7.42 -6.67 2.37
C GLU A 125 7.06 -5.31 2.96
N ASN A 126 5.89 -4.81 2.56
CA ASN A 126 5.24 -3.66 3.17
C ASN A 126 3.87 -4.08 3.70
N TYR A 127 3.50 -3.59 4.86
CA TYR A 127 2.31 -4.01 5.60
C TYR A 127 1.35 -2.85 5.77
N GLU A 128 0.06 -3.12 5.51
CA GLU A 128 -0.98 -2.10 5.70
C GLU A 128 -2.34 -2.71 6.04
N TRP A 129 -3.19 -1.93 6.72
CA TRP A 129 -4.57 -2.26 6.94
C TRP A 129 -5.45 -1.52 5.94
N ILE A 130 -6.25 -2.23 5.15
CA ILE A 130 -7.10 -1.66 4.10
C ILE A 130 -8.57 -1.95 4.34
N ASN A 131 -9.43 -1.02 3.95
CA ASN A 131 -10.87 -1.10 4.08
C ASN A 131 -11.46 -1.98 2.97
N ARG A 132 -11.97 -3.18 3.30
CA ARG A 132 -12.42 -4.16 2.30
C ARG A 132 -13.72 -4.87 2.63
N ILE A 133 -14.15 -4.90 3.91
CA ILE A 133 -15.40 -5.57 4.34
C ILE A 133 -16.39 -4.50 4.77
N PHE A 134 -17.59 -4.50 4.19
CA PHE A 134 -18.58 -3.47 4.51
C PHE A 134 -19.99 -3.87 4.06
N SER A 135 -21.02 -3.18 4.62
CA SER A 135 -22.40 -3.29 4.13
C SER A 135 -22.56 -2.58 2.79
N LYS A 136 -22.94 -3.32 1.75
CA LYS A 136 -23.22 -2.76 0.41
C LYS A 136 -24.40 -1.78 0.41
N GLU A 137 -25.27 -1.82 1.43
CA GLU A 137 -26.39 -0.88 1.55
C GLU A 137 -25.92 0.51 2.01
N LYS A 138 -24.81 0.57 2.76
CA LYS A 138 -24.31 1.79 3.39
C LYS A 138 -23.15 2.45 2.66
N TYR A 139 -22.33 1.64 2.00
CA TYR A 139 -21.08 2.12 1.39
C TYR A 139 -21.03 1.77 -0.10
N CYS A 140 -20.24 2.56 -0.83
CA CYS A 140 -19.87 2.31 -2.23
C CYS A 140 -18.47 2.87 -2.51
N TYR A 141 -17.88 2.45 -3.62
CA TYR A 141 -16.63 3.03 -4.10
C TYR A 141 -16.87 4.30 -4.90
N ARG A 142 -15.93 5.24 -4.83
CA ARG A 142 -15.89 6.49 -5.57
C ARG A 142 -14.47 6.76 -6.09
N GLY A 143 -14.37 7.40 -7.25
CA GLY A 143 -13.12 7.68 -7.95
C GLY A 143 -12.83 6.66 -9.03
N CYS A 144 -12.57 7.13 -10.27
CA CYS A 144 -12.35 6.22 -11.40
C CYS A 144 -11.08 5.38 -11.27
N ILE A 145 -10.11 5.87 -10.49
CA ILE A 145 -8.87 5.19 -10.14
C ILE A 145 -8.51 5.52 -8.68
N HIS A 146 -7.81 4.60 -7.99
CA HIS A 146 -7.53 4.68 -6.55
C HIS A 146 -8.80 4.97 -5.75
N GLU A 147 -9.84 4.26 -6.11
CA GLU A 147 -11.18 4.40 -5.59
C GLU A 147 -11.23 4.26 -4.08
N GLN A 148 -11.92 5.18 -3.44
CA GLN A 148 -12.13 5.21 -2.00
C GLN A 148 -13.52 4.75 -1.64
N LEU A 149 -13.63 4.13 -0.46
CA LEU A 149 -14.92 3.77 0.11
C LEU A 149 -15.57 5.01 0.72
N VAL A 150 -16.81 5.31 0.35
CA VAL A 150 -17.60 6.44 0.87
C VAL A 150 -18.99 5.96 1.31
N ARG A 151 -19.65 6.71 2.20
CA ARG A 151 -21.05 6.44 2.51
C ARG A 151 -21.93 6.79 1.32
N LYS A 152 -22.94 5.97 1.06
CA LYS A 152 -23.92 6.25 -0.01
C LYS A 152 -24.72 7.52 0.24
N ALA A 153 -25.00 7.84 1.51
CA ALA A 153 -25.69 9.07 1.89
C ALA A 153 -24.90 10.35 1.55
N ASP A 154 -23.56 10.25 1.60
CA ASP A 154 -22.65 11.38 1.44
C ASP A 154 -21.91 11.35 0.09
N ALA A 155 -22.42 10.56 -0.87
CA ALA A 155 -21.77 10.34 -2.16
C ALA A 155 -21.57 11.62 -3.02
N GLY A 156 -21.96 12.80 -2.52
CA GLY A 156 -21.73 14.10 -3.12
C GLY A 156 -20.61 14.92 -2.49
N ASP A 157 -20.11 14.54 -1.28
CA ASP A 157 -19.13 15.33 -0.55
C ASP A 157 -17.73 14.67 -0.51
N SER A 158 -16.69 15.43 -0.26
CA SER A 158 -15.30 15.00 -0.36
C SER A 158 -14.84 14.20 0.86
N GLY A 159 -14.27 13.11 0.61
CA GLY A 159 -13.80 11.95 1.31
C GLY A 159 -12.81 12.03 2.45
N ASP A 160 -12.81 13.01 3.31
CA ASP A 160 -11.99 13.01 4.55
C ASP A 160 -12.75 12.41 5.76
N GLU A 161 -13.80 11.60 5.51
CA GLU A 161 -14.60 11.01 6.58
C GLU A 161 -13.86 9.83 7.22
N ILE A 162 -13.66 9.92 8.55
CA ILE A 162 -13.12 8.81 9.34
C ILE A 162 -14.27 7.88 9.70
N PHE A 163 -14.26 6.68 9.13
CA PHE A 163 -15.25 5.64 9.44
C PHE A 163 -14.87 4.85 10.68
N PRO A 164 -15.86 4.39 11.48
CA PRO A 164 -15.59 3.38 12.49
C PRO A 164 -15.16 2.07 11.82
N THR A 165 -14.06 1.49 12.29
CA THR A 165 -13.47 0.29 11.70
C THR A 165 -13.21 -0.79 12.77
N TYR A 166 -13.14 -2.05 12.33
CA TYR A 166 -12.61 -3.16 13.13
C TYR A 166 -11.51 -3.89 12.33
N LEU A 167 -10.56 -4.46 13.04
CA LEU A 167 -9.51 -5.28 12.43
C LEU A 167 -10.05 -6.72 12.26
N SER A 168 -10.19 -7.16 11.02
CA SER A 168 -10.63 -8.51 10.71
C SER A 168 -9.47 -9.52 10.77
N PRO A 169 -9.74 -10.82 10.95
CA PRO A 169 -8.70 -11.84 10.90
C PRO A 169 -8.17 -12.10 9.48
N ILE A 170 -8.77 -11.53 8.44
CA ILE A 170 -8.35 -11.76 7.05
C ILE A 170 -7.01 -11.09 6.80
N ARG A 171 -6.07 -11.90 6.32
CA ARG A 171 -4.76 -11.47 5.82
C ARG A 171 -4.65 -11.85 4.35
N ILE A 172 -4.13 -10.95 3.53
CA ILE A 172 -3.90 -11.19 2.10
C ILE A 172 -2.44 -10.93 1.74
N ARG A 173 -1.92 -11.69 0.78
CA ARG A 173 -0.70 -11.35 0.05
C ARG A 173 -1.08 -10.71 -1.27
N HIS A 174 -0.32 -9.68 -1.66
CA HIS A 174 -0.53 -8.93 -2.89
C HIS A 174 0.78 -8.86 -3.67
N ASP A 175 0.78 -9.42 -4.87
CA ASP A 175 1.94 -9.46 -5.77
C ASP A 175 1.87 -8.44 -6.92
N GLY A 176 0.94 -7.50 -6.85
CA GLY A 176 0.69 -6.50 -7.89
C GLY A 176 1.84 -5.53 -8.16
N TYR A 177 2.83 -5.47 -7.28
CA TYR A 177 4.07 -4.71 -7.47
C TYR A 177 5.22 -5.56 -8.05
N LEU A 178 5.03 -6.88 -8.14
CA LEU A 178 5.94 -7.76 -8.85
C LEU A 178 5.64 -7.70 -10.36
N GLY A 179 6.63 -8.05 -11.17
CA GLY A 179 6.48 -8.06 -12.62
C GLY A 179 7.67 -7.42 -13.32
N THR A 180 7.70 -7.54 -14.64
CA THR A 180 8.77 -6.97 -15.45
C THR A 180 8.75 -5.44 -15.40
N PRO A 181 9.90 -4.77 -15.59
CA PRO A 181 9.95 -3.31 -15.67
C PRO A 181 8.95 -2.73 -16.69
N GLU A 182 8.71 -3.44 -17.80
CA GLU A 182 7.74 -3.02 -18.81
C GLU A 182 6.30 -3.08 -18.31
N GLN A 183 5.92 -4.14 -17.58
CA GLN A 183 4.60 -4.26 -16.97
C GLN A 183 4.35 -3.18 -15.92
N LYS A 184 5.34 -2.94 -15.04
CA LYS A 184 5.30 -1.86 -14.05
C LYS A 184 5.14 -0.49 -14.73
N ARG A 185 5.92 -0.23 -15.78
CA ARG A 185 5.84 0.99 -16.57
C ARG A 185 4.46 1.18 -17.22
N LYS A 186 3.92 0.14 -17.84
CA LYS A 186 2.58 0.19 -18.49
C LYS A 186 1.48 0.49 -17.46
N LYS A 187 1.54 -0.15 -16.27
CA LYS A 187 0.60 0.10 -15.16
C LYS A 187 0.69 1.56 -14.69
N ALA A 188 1.91 2.08 -14.48
CA ALA A 188 2.13 3.45 -14.06
C ALA A 188 1.60 4.47 -15.09
N LEU A 189 1.89 4.28 -16.37
CA LEU A 189 1.43 5.18 -17.45
C LEU A 189 -0.10 5.21 -17.54
N ARG A 190 -0.78 4.05 -17.45
CA ARG A 190 -2.24 3.99 -17.40
C ARG A 190 -2.80 4.78 -16.22
N ASN A 191 -2.20 4.61 -15.04
CA ASN A 191 -2.65 5.30 -13.83
C ASN A 191 -2.45 6.81 -13.95
N ILE A 192 -1.29 7.25 -14.46
CA ILE A 192 -1.01 8.68 -14.71
C ILE A 192 -2.07 9.29 -15.63
N ASP A 193 -2.37 8.66 -16.79
CA ASP A 193 -3.35 9.16 -17.74
C ASP A 193 -4.75 9.34 -17.11
N LEU A 194 -5.21 8.35 -16.35
CA LEU A 194 -6.51 8.42 -15.67
C LEU A 194 -6.53 9.50 -14.58
N LEU A 195 -5.48 9.60 -13.78
CA LEU A 195 -5.38 10.61 -12.71
C LEU A 195 -5.28 12.03 -13.26
N GLU A 196 -4.53 12.24 -14.34
CA GLU A 196 -4.43 13.56 -14.99
C GLU A 196 -5.78 14.02 -15.55
N ARG A 197 -6.57 13.10 -16.13
CA ARG A 197 -7.95 13.42 -16.59
C ARG A 197 -8.88 13.78 -15.43
N GLU A 198 -8.75 13.08 -14.28
CA GLU A 198 -9.57 13.41 -13.10
C GLU A 198 -9.15 14.74 -12.49
N LEU A 199 -7.85 15.03 -12.40
CA LEU A 199 -7.33 16.29 -11.87
C LEU A 199 -7.80 17.51 -12.69
N GLN A 200 -8.00 17.34 -14.03
CA GLN A 200 -8.58 18.41 -14.86
C GLN A 200 -10.03 18.77 -14.49
N LYS A 201 -10.77 17.83 -13.87
CA LYS A 201 -12.16 18.05 -13.46
C LYS A 201 -12.26 18.71 -12.09
N LYS A 202 -11.38 18.34 -11.18
CA LYS A 202 -11.34 18.84 -9.80
C LYS A 202 -9.92 18.75 -9.26
N GLU A 203 -9.41 19.86 -8.74
CA GLU A 203 -8.19 19.87 -7.97
C GLU A 203 -8.45 19.22 -6.60
N ASP A 204 -7.71 18.16 -6.29
CA ASP A 204 -7.92 17.34 -5.10
C ASP A 204 -6.57 16.84 -4.59
N PRO A 205 -6.22 17.06 -3.29
CA PRO A 205 -4.93 16.66 -2.76
C PRO A 205 -4.67 15.15 -2.83
N TYR A 206 -5.72 14.34 -2.73
CA TYR A 206 -5.60 12.89 -2.87
C TYR A 206 -5.22 12.47 -4.30
N LEU A 207 -5.80 13.12 -5.32
CA LEU A 207 -5.42 12.89 -6.71
C LEU A 207 -3.97 13.31 -6.97
N LEU A 208 -3.53 14.46 -6.42
CA LEU A 208 -2.13 14.90 -6.51
C LEU A 208 -1.18 13.91 -5.86
N TYR A 209 -1.54 13.41 -4.66
CA TYR A 209 -0.79 12.35 -3.99
C TYR A 209 -0.69 11.09 -4.86
N GLN A 210 -1.78 10.63 -5.44
CA GLN A 210 -1.79 9.43 -6.28
C GLN A 210 -0.98 9.61 -7.59
N LEU A 211 -1.00 10.81 -8.16
CA LEU A 211 -0.12 11.16 -9.28
C LEU A 211 1.35 11.11 -8.86
N GLY A 212 1.69 11.70 -7.73
CA GLY A 212 3.03 11.62 -7.15
C GLY A 212 3.49 10.17 -6.98
N LYS A 213 2.65 9.31 -6.42
CA LYS A 213 2.94 7.86 -6.27
C LYS A 213 3.15 7.17 -7.61
N SER A 214 2.31 7.48 -8.61
CA SER A 214 2.42 6.89 -9.95
C SER A 214 3.71 7.30 -10.65
N TYR A 215 4.12 8.58 -10.55
CA TYR A 215 5.40 9.05 -11.06
C TYR A 215 6.60 8.48 -10.29
N TYR A 216 6.46 8.31 -8.97
CA TYR A 216 7.48 7.66 -8.15
C TYR A 216 7.74 6.21 -8.61
N LEU A 217 6.68 5.42 -8.79
CA LEU A 217 6.77 4.05 -9.31
C LEU A 217 7.27 4.00 -10.76
N PHE A 218 6.99 5.04 -11.54
CA PHE A 218 7.51 5.20 -12.90
C PHE A 218 9.02 5.51 -12.93
N GLY A 219 9.58 6.00 -11.81
CA GLY A 219 10.98 6.41 -11.66
C GLY A 219 11.25 7.89 -12.00
N ASP A 220 10.20 8.69 -12.24
CA ASP A 220 10.31 10.15 -12.41
C ASP A 220 10.16 10.84 -11.03
N PHE A 221 11.21 10.73 -10.22
CA PHE A 221 11.20 11.27 -8.85
C PHE A 221 11.04 12.80 -8.80
N THR A 222 11.49 13.51 -9.82
CA THR A 222 11.34 14.96 -9.90
C THR A 222 9.88 15.36 -10.04
N LYS A 223 9.14 14.71 -10.95
CA LYS A 223 7.70 14.94 -11.08
C LYS A 223 6.94 14.45 -9.87
N ALA A 224 7.31 13.29 -9.30
CA ALA A 224 6.73 12.78 -8.07
C ALA A 224 6.83 13.83 -6.96
N ALA A 225 8.02 14.36 -6.70
CA ALA A 225 8.23 15.41 -5.72
C ALA A 225 7.40 16.67 -5.99
N SER A 226 7.24 17.07 -7.27
CA SER A 226 6.43 18.23 -7.64
C SER A 226 4.95 18.04 -7.33
N TYR A 227 4.36 16.84 -7.59
CA TYR A 227 2.96 16.56 -7.28
C TYR A 227 2.73 16.43 -5.78
N PHE A 228 3.64 15.82 -5.04
CA PHE A 228 3.58 15.76 -3.57
C PHE A 228 3.66 17.15 -2.94
N ASP A 229 4.55 18.00 -3.45
CA ASP A 229 4.67 19.39 -3.03
C ASP A 229 3.33 20.13 -3.19
N GLN A 230 2.68 19.99 -4.36
CA GLN A 230 1.36 20.58 -4.61
C GLN A 230 0.29 20.04 -3.65
N ALA A 231 0.30 18.73 -3.36
CA ALA A 231 -0.64 18.14 -2.40
C ALA A 231 -0.47 18.72 -0.99
N LEU A 232 0.76 19.01 -0.59
CA LEU A 232 1.09 19.58 0.73
C LEU A 232 0.74 21.07 0.88
N TYR A 233 0.29 21.78 -0.18
CA TYR A 233 -0.27 23.12 -0.05
C TYR A 233 -1.70 23.15 0.51
N PHE A 234 -2.37 21.99 0.52
CA PHE A 234 -3.70 21.90 1.12
C PHE A 234 -3.60 21.71 2.64
N ASP A 235 -4.65 22.12 3.36
CA ASP A 235 -4.79 21.87 4.79
C ASP A 235 -5.17 20.39 5.00
N LEU A 236 -4.17 19.55 5.22
CA LEU A 236 -4.31 18.11 5.32
C LEU A 236 -4.36 17.66 6.78
N ASN A 237 -5.24 16.70 7.10
CA ASN A 237 -5.25 16.07 8.41
C ASN A 237 -4.08 15.06 8.52
N PRO A 238 -3.07 15.30 9.39
CA PRO A 238 -1.90 14.43 9.55
C PRO A 238 -2.22 13.03 10.10
N GLY A 239 -3.43 12.84 10.64
CA GLY A 239 -3.90 11.53 11.10
C GLY A 239 -4.41 10.60 10.00
N LEU A 240 -4.55 11.09 8.76
CA LEU A 240 -4.97 10.27 7.63
C LEU A 240 -3.80 9.44 7.10
N GLU A 241 -4.05 8.15 6.85
CA GLU A 241 -3.01 7.21 6.40
C GLU A 241 -2.34 7.64 5.09
N TYR A 242 -3.11 8.20 4.14
CA TYR A 242 -2.54 8.69 2.89
C TYR A 242 -1.66 9.93 3.08
N VAL A 243 -1.92 10.77 4.09
CA VAL A 243 -1.08 11.94 4.39
C VAL A 243 0.25 11.50 5.01
N ILE A 244 0.22 10.49 5.86
CA ILE A 244 1.45 9.88 6.39
C ILE A 244 2.30 9.31 5.24
N ASP A 245 1.69 8.53 4.34
CA ASP A 245 2.38 7.96 3.17
C ASP A 245 2.85 9.05 2.19
N LEU A 246 2.05 10.10 1.97
CA LEU A 246 2.43 11.27 1.18
C LEU A 246 3.73 11.90 1.68
N VAL A 247 3.80 12.21 2.98
CA VAL A 247 4.96 12.85 3.60
C VAL A 247 6.21 11.97 3.48
N GLU A 248 6.09 10.69 3.79
CA GLU A 248 7.21 9.76 3.72
C GLU A 248 7.69 9.56 2.27
N THR A 249 6.75 9.32 1.33
CA THR A 249 7.12 9.14 -0.09
C THR A 249 7.68 10.41 -0.71
N TYR A 250 7.21 11.60 -0.28
CA TYR A 250 7.78 12.89 -0.69
C TYR A 250 9.24 13.03 -0.27
N GLY A 251 9.58 12.68 0.97
CA GLY A 251 10.96 12.68 1.44
C GLY A 251 11.86 11.76 0.60
N TYR A 252 11.40 10.54 0.31
CA TYR A 252 12.13 9.63 -0.60
C TYR A 252 12.23 10.18 -2.02
N ALA A 253 11.18 10.82 -2.55
CA ALA A 253 11.21 11.43 -3.87
C ALA A 253 12.24 12.57 -3.96
N LEU A 254 12.34 13.40 -2.91
CA LEU A 254 13.34 14.46 -2.81
C LEU A 254 14.76 13.90 -2.79
N ILE A 255 15.03 12.88 -1.96
CA ILE A 255 16.34 12.22 -1.92
C ILE A 255 16.71 11.64 -3.28
N ASN A 256 15.78 10.92 -3.93
CA ASN A 256 16.03 10.23 -5.18
C ASN A 256 16.10 11.18 -6.39
N SER A 257 15.68 12.44 -6.25
CA SER A 257 15.78 13.50 -7.27
C SER A 257 16.89 14.50 -6.99
N ASN A 258 17.83 14.19 -6.08
CA ASN A 258 18.95 15.05 -5.66
C ASN A 258 18.46 16.42 -5.12
N GLN A 259 17.42 16.43 -4.32
CA GLN A 259 16.86 17.61 -3.64
C GLN A 259 17.00 17.47 -2.12
N GLU A 260 18.14 16.97 -1.65
CA GLU A 260 18.41 16.63 -0.26
C GLU A 260 18.26 17.83 0.69
N GLU A 261 18.67 19.02 0.24
CA GLU A 261 18.52 20.26 1.03
C GLU A 261 17.05 20.60 1.23
N LYS A 262 16.21 20.43 0.19
CA LYS A 262 14.77 20.68 0.30
C LYS A 262 14.11 19.68 1.27
N ALA A 263 14.60 18.45 1.32
CA ALA A 263 14.10 17.41 2.21
C ALA A 263 14.27 17.76 3.71
N LEU A 264 15.27 18.59 4.07
CA LEU A 264 15.41 19.12 5.44
C LEU A 264 14.17 19.90 5.91
N GLY A 265 13.35 20.41 4.99
CA GLY A 265 12.07 21.05 5.33
C GLY A 265 11.10 20.15 6.11
N LEU A 266 11.26 18.82 6.03
CA LEU A 266 10.46 17.87 6.82
C LEU A 266 10.74 17.94 8.33
N GLU A 267 11.82 18.61 8.76
CA GLU A 267 12.03 18.93 10.18
C GLU A 267 10.87 19.76 10.77
N GLY A 268 10.23 20.60 9.94
CA GLY A 268 9.13 21.45 10.37
C GLY A 268 7.86 20.70 10.78
N ILE A 269 7.70 19.47 10.32
CA ILE A 269 6.53 18.61 10.62
C ILE A 269 6.89 17.42 11.53
N TYR A 270 8.09 17.44 12.10
CA TYR A 270 8.55 16.39 13.02
C TYR A 270 7.62 16.17 14.23
N PRO A 271 6.98 17.21 14.83
CA PRO A 271 6.05 17.02 15.94
C PRO A 271 4.87 16.09 15.59
N GLU A 272 4.38 16.13 14.35
CA GLU A 272 3.22 15.36 13.88
C GLU A 272 3.62 13.94 13.45
N PHE A 273 4.79 13.77 12.82
CA PHE A 273 5.17 12.50 12.17
C PHE A 273 6.34 11.77 12.86
N GLY A 274 7.12 12.47 13.68
CA GLY A 274 8.33 11.96 14.33
C GLY A 274 8.12 10.86 15.39
N HIS A 275 6.91 10.33 15.51
CA HIS A 275 6.57 9.25 16.41
C HIS A 275 6.57 7.86 15.73
N SER A 276 6.83 7.77 14.41
CA SER A 276 6.88 6.52 13.66
C SER A 276 8.32 6.12 13.31
N ALA A 277 8.58 4.81 13.29
CA ALA A 277 9.87 4.25 12.86
C ALA A 277 10.22 4.65 11.41
N ASP A 278 9.20 4.62 10.53
CA ASP A 278 9.36 4.91 9.10
C ASP A 278 9.78 6.36 8.85
N PHE A 279 9.14 7.31 9.52
CA PHE A 279 9.51 8.73 9.40
C PHE A 279 10.88 9.03 10.01
N GLN A 280 11.20 8.47 11.19
CA GLN A 280 12.51 8.61 11.80
C GLN A 280 13.62 8.00 10.94
N PHE A 281 13.37 6.84 10.34
CA PHE A 281 14.31 6.25 9.38
C PHE A 281 14.52 7.14 8.15
N LEU A 282 13.46 7.70 7.59
CA LEU A 282 13.52 8.67 6.49
C LEU A 282 14.35 9.91 6.89
N MET A 283 14.09 10.49 8.07
CA MET A 283 14.89 11.63 8.56
C MET A 283 16.36 11.27 8.73
N GLY A 284 16.66 10.06 9.20
CA GLY A 284 18.02 9.53 9.25
C GLY A 284 18.70 9.53 7.87
N LEU A 285 17.99 9.10 6.82
CA LEU A 285 18.49 9.14 5.45
C LEU A 285 18.71 10.58 4.94
N ILE A 286 17.75 11.48 5.23
CA ILE A 286 17.85 12.90 4.86
C ILE A 286 19.07 13.54 5.51
N TYR A 287 19.26 13.33 6.81
CA TYR A 287 20.44 13.86 7.51
C TYR A 287 21.75 13.25 6.98
N MET A 288 21.79 11.95 6.71
CA MET A 288 22.95 11.28 6.15
C MET A 288 23.33 11.88 4.79
N LYS A 289 22.35 12.13 3.91
CA LYS A 289 22.56 12.75 2.60
C LYS A 289 23.02 14.21 2.67
N ASN A 290 22.65 14.91 3.74
CA ASN A 290 23.08 16.28 4.04
C ASN A 290 24.36 16.34 4.92
N ALA A 291 25.09 15.23 5.07
CA ALA A 291 26.30 15.09 5.88
C ALA A 291 26.14 15.47 7.38
N ARG A 292 24.89 15.43 7.89
CA ARG A 292 24.55 15.64 9.31
C ARG A 292 24.59 14.27 10.01
N PHE A 293 25.79 13.69 10.14
CA PHE A 293 25.95 12.29 10.53
C PHE A 293 25.51 11.98 11.97
N ASP A 294 25.74 12.89 12.92
CA ASP A 294 25.31 12.71 14.31
C ASP A 294 23.78 12.68 14.42
N ASP A 295 23.09 13.58 13.72
CA ASP A 295 21.63 13.61 13.63
C ASP A 295 21.09 12.34 12.95
N ALA A 296 21.73 11.90 11.87
CA ALA A 296 21.38 10.68 11.16
C ALA A 296 21.45 9.45 12.07
N VAL A 297 22.56 9.30 12.80
CA VAL A 297 22.75 8.19 13.77
C VAL A 297 21.67 8.22 14.85
N ALA A 298 21.35 9.42 15.38
CA ALA A 298 20.30 9.56 16.40
C ALA A 298 18.92 9.13 15.88
N GLU A 299 18.56 9.52 14.66
CA GLU A 299 17.27 9.13 14.06
C GLU A 299 17.19 7.63 13.75
N PHE A 300 18.24 7.04 13.19
CA PHE A 300 18.28 5.58 12.98
C PHE A 300 18.18 4.81 14.29
N GLN A 301 18.80 5.30 15.38
CA GLN A 301 18.68 4.68 16.70
C GLN A 301 17.25 4.76 17.26
N LYS A 302 16.57 5.90 17.05
CA LYS A 302 15.15 6.06 17.43
C LYS A 302 14.29 5.08 16.62
N ALA A 303 14.46 5.04 15.30
CA ALA A 303 13.72 4.13 14.41
C ALA A 303 13.87 2.67 14.87
N ALA A 304 15.10 2.24 15.20
CA ALA A 304 15.38 0.90 15.69
C ALA A 304 14.87 0.60 17.12
N GLY A 305 14.33 1.60 17.80
CA GLY A 305 13.71 1.45 19.12
C GLY A 305 12.21 1.14 19.08
N HIS A 306 11.58 1.15 17.91
CA HIS A 306 10.16 0.84 17.76
C HIS A 306 9.89 -0.66 17.62
N ASP A 307 8.78 -1.12 18.22
CA ASP A 307 8.33 -2.51 18.10
C ASP A 307 7.70 -2.81 16.72
N THR A 308 7.18 -1.80 16.05
CA THR A 308 6.47 -1.94 14.77
C THR A 308 6.94 -0.90 13.76
N ALA A 309 6.89 -1.27 12.48
CA ALA A 309 7.13 -0.40 11.34
C ALA A 309 6.22 -0.82 10.17
N ARG A 310 5.94 0.10 9.24
CA ARG A 310 5.22 -0.21 8.00
C ARG A 310 6.14 -0.83 6.96
N MET A 311 7.37 -0.31 6.84
CA MET A 311 8.40 -0.88 5.97
C MET A 311 9.28 -1.84 6.75
N GLN A 312 9.44 -3.04 6.21
CA GLN A 312 10.27 -4.08 6.81
C GLN A 312 11.72 -3.61 6.99
N GLY A 313 12.25 -3.80 8.18
CA GLY A 313 13.67 -3.59 8.49
C GLY A 313 14.05 -2.18 8.92
N VAL A 314 13.21 -1.16 8.74
CA VAL A 314 13.54 0.23 9.16
C VAL A 314 13.67 0.37 10.66
N ASN A 315 12.94 -0.43 11.43
CA ASN A 315 13.05 -0.51 12.89
C ASN A 315 14.05 -1.58 13.37
N SER A 316 14.91 -2.08 12.50
CA SER A 316 15.87 -3.15 12.83
C SER A 316 17.12 -3.08 11.96
N TYR A 317 17.34 -4.08 11.09
CA TYR A 317 18.60 -4.27 10.37
C TYR A 317 18.94 -3.12 9.40
N LEU A 318 17.98 -2.44 8.77
CA LEU A 318 18.27 -1.31 7.87
C LEU A 318 18.80 -0.10 8.65
N ALA A 319 18.23 0.21 9.82
CA ALA A 319 18.73 1.28 10.68
C ALA A 319 20.17 1.01 11.13
N TRP A 320 20.42 -0.21 11.65
CA TRP A 320 21.76 -0.58 12.09
C TRP A 320 22.78 -0.61 10.96
N TYR A 321 22.41 -1.07 9.78
CA TYR A 321 23.26 -1.07 8.61
C TYR A 321 23.66 0.37 8.22
N ASN A 322 22.71 1.31 8.14
CA ASN A 322 23.01 2.70 7.78
C ASN A 322 23.90 3.39 8.81
N ILE A 323 23.75 3.10 10.11
CA ILE A 323 24.69 3.58 11.13
C ILE A 323 26.10 3.01 10.88
N GLY A 324 26.19 1.72 10.54
CA GLY A 324 27.45 1.08 10.16
C GLY A 324 28.12 1.77 8.99
N VAL A 325 27.35 2.08 7.93
CA VAL A 325 27.83 2.83 6.74
C VAL A 325 28.37 4.21 7.14
N ILE A 326 27.67 4.96 8.00
CA ILE A 326 28.14 6.27 8.47
C ILE A 326 29.49 6.13 9.17
N TYR A 327 29.62 5.23 10.15
CA TYR A 327 30.87 5.07 10.88
C TYR A 327 32.00 4.56 10.01
N GLU A 328 31.72 3.72 9.04
CA GLU A 328 32.73 3.27 8.06
C GLU A 328 33.22 4.44 7.19
N CYS A 329 32.31 5.26 6.65
CA CYS A 329 32.67 6.45 5.87
C CYS A 329 33.50 7.46 6.67
N LEU A 330 33.26 7.55 7.97
CA LEU A 330 34.04 8.40 8.89
C LEU A 330 35.38 7.78 9.34
N GLY A 331 35.68 6.55 8.92
CA GLY A 331 36.92 5.83 9.29
C GLY A 331 36.87 5.14 10.65
N TYR A 332 35.74 5.10 11.33
CA TYR A 332 35.56 4.40 12.62
C TYR A 332 35.20 2.93 12.40
N VAL A 333 36.18 2.16 11.88
CA VAL A 333 35.98 0.77 11.42
C VAL A 333 35.44 -0.14 12.52
N GLN A 334 35.89 0.01 13.76
CA GLN A 334 35.44 -0.85 14.86
C GLN A 334 33.98 -0.62 15.24
N GLU A 335 33.54 0.63 15.24
CA GLU A 335 32.16 1.04 15.41
C GLU A 335 31.28 0.53 14.25
N ALA A 336 31.76 0.67 13.01
CA ALA A 336 31.08 0.14 11.82
C ALA A 336 30.82 -1.37 11.95
N ILE A 337 31.86 -2.15 12.28
CA ILE A 337 31.74 -3.60 12.53
C ILE A 337 30.71 -3.90 13.60
N ARG A 338 30.70 -3.12 14.69
CA ARG A 338 29.72 -3.31 15.79
C ARG A 338 28.29 -3.15 15.29
N TYR A 339 28.01 -2.16 14.46
CA TYR A 339 26.66 -1.89 13.95
C TYR A 339 26.26 -2.86 12.81
N TYR A 340 27.18 -3.25 11.94
CA TYR A 340 26.91 -4.30 10.95
C TYR A 340 26.57 -5.65 11.61
N ARG A 341 27.18 -6.01 12.74
CA ARG A 341 26.81 -7.20 13.52
C ARG A 341 25.39 -7.12 14.08
N ARG A 342 24.87 -5.92 14.41
CA ARG A 342 23.48 -5.72 14.85
C ARG A 342 22.50 -5.85 13.71
N ALA A 343 22.93 -5.66 12.46
CA ALA A 343 22.13 -5.89 11.26
C ALA A 343 22.17 -7.36 10.81
N GLU A 344 22.09 -8.28 11.80
CA GLU A 344 22.16 -9.73 11.58
C GLU A 344 21.09 -10.19 10.58
N GLY A 345 21.49 -11.10 9.65
CA GLY A 345 20.62 -11.60 8.58
C GLY A 345 20.52 -10.70 7.37
N TYR A 346 21.04 -9.48 7.40
CA TYR A 346 21.06 -8.61 6.24
C TYR A 346 22.31 -8.85 5.39
N GLU A 347 22.13 -9.32 4.15
CA GLU A 347 23.21 -9.76 3.25
C GLU A 347 24.29 -8.68 3.05
N LYS A 348 23.85 -7.42 2.84
CA LYS A 348 24.80 -6.29 2.62
C LYS A 348 25.68 -6.04 3.85
N ALA A 349 25.13 -6.20 5.06
CA ALA A 349 25.91 -6.10 6.29
C ALA A 349 26.91 -7.26 6.44
N GLY A 350 26.48 -8.47 6.08
CA GLY A 350 27.36 -9.65 6.06
C GLY A 350 28.56 -9.47 5.14
N LYS A 351 28.35 -9.02 3.90
CA LYS A 351 29.42 -8.72 2.94
C LYS A 351 30.41 -7.67 3.47
N ARG A 352 29.91 -6.60 4.10
CA ARG A 352 30.79 -5.57 4.68
C ARG A 352 31.60 -6.10 5.85
N LEU A 353 31.00 -6.98 6.69
CA LEU A 353 31.72 -7.63 7.79
C LEU A 353 32.90 -8.49 7.27
N GLU A 354 32.69 -9.29 6.22
CA GLU A 354 33.73 -10.10 5.59
C GLU A 354 34.89 -9.26 5.05
N GLU A 355 34.60 -8.07 4.51
CA GLU A 355 35.63 -7.17 3.97
C GLU A 355 36.40 -6.40 5.04
N LEU A 356 35.82 -6.20 6.23
CA LEU A 356 36.40 -5.40 7.31
C LEU A 356 37.06 -6.25 8.42
N THR A 357 36.88 -7.57 8.40
CA THR A 357 37.46 -8.51 9.40
C THR A 357 38.41 -9.50 8.78
#